data_40b2d41ec20edc295c27eab00e289e89
#
_entry.id   40b2d41ec20edc295c27eab00e289e89
#
_cell.length_a   1.000
_cell.length_b   1.000
_cell.length_c   1.000
_cell.angle_alpha   90.00
_cell.angle_beta   90.00
_cell.angle_gamma   90.00
#
_symmetry.space_group_name_H-M   'P 1'
#
loop_
_entity.id
_entity.type
_entity.pdbx_description
1 polymer ?
#
loop_
_entity_poly.entity_id
_entity_poly.type
_entity_poly.pdbx_seq_one_letter_code
_entity_poly.pdbx_strand_id
1 'polypeptide(L)' 'MLYPYAISRENVNGHRVWIAKSLHLKGCVAQGDTRLEAIKELESNEIAWLETDRMLHISPSN' A
#
# COMPACT_ATOMS: atom_id res chain seq x y z
N MET A 1 -10.07 4.75 -3.41
CA MET A 1 -8.63 5.01 -3.12
C MET A 1 -8.48 6.24 -2.28
N LEU A 2 -7.63 6.17 -1.28
CA LEU A 2 -7.38 7.33 -0.42
C LEU A 2 -6.40 8.32 -1.05
N TYR A 3 -5.44 7.82 -1.83
CA TYR A 3 -4.38 8.65 -2.38
C TYR A 3 -4.06 8.24 -3.81
N PRO A 4 -3.42 9.10 -4.58
CA PRO A 4 -2.93 8.72 -5.89
C PRO A 4 -1.99 7.53 -5.80
N TYR A 5 -2.03 6.69 -6.81
CA TYR A 5 -1.21 5.49 -6.82
C TYR A 5 -0.71 5.19 -8.25
N ALA A 6 0.33 4.39 -8.31
CA ALA A 6 0.83 3.87 -9.57
C ALA A 6 0.64 2.36 -9.55
N ILE A 7 0.33 1.80 -10.72
CA ILE A 7 0.17 0.36 -10.82
C ILE A 7 1.05 -0.14 -11.97
N SER A 8 1.70 -1.26 -11.74
CA SER A 8 2.58 -1.86 -12.74
C SER A 8 2.45 -3.36 -12.69
N ARG A 9 2.92 -3.99 -13.75
CA ARG A 9 2.90 -5.45 -13.83
C ARG A 9 4.33 -5.93 -13.75
N GLU A 10 4.59 -6.83 -12.78
CA GLU A 10 5.93 -7.30 -12.50
C GLU A 10 6.00 -8.81 -12.58
N ASN A 11 7.20 -9.31 -12.87
CA ASN A 11 7.46 -10.73 -12.85
C ASN A 11 8.29 -11.01 -11.60
N VAL A 12 7.71 -11.75 -10.67
CA VAL A 12 8.36 -12.09 -9.41
C VAL A 12 8.51 -13.59 -9.35
N ASN A 13 9.73 -14.08 -9.45
CA ASN A 13 10.05 -15.52 -9.43
C ASN A 13 9.26 -16.30 -10.47
N GLY A 14 9.16 -15.75 -11.69
CA GLY A 14 8.44 -16.40 -12.76
C GLY A 14 6.92 -16.21 -12.70
N HIS A 15 6.44 -15.48 -11.71
CA HIS A 15 5.02 -15.23 -11.49
C HIS A 15 4.70 -13.78 -11.85
N ARG A 16 3.69 -13.57 -12.67
CA ARG A 16 3.28 -12.20 -13.02
C ARG A 16 2.28 -11.71 -12.02
N VAL A 17 2.58 -10.59 -11.39
CA VAL A 17 1.70 -9.98 -10.40
C VAL A 17 1.51 -8.51 -10.73
N TRP A 18 0.45 -7.93 -10.18
CA TRP A 18 0.22 -6.50 -10.25
C TRP A 18 0.75 -5.87 -8.98
N ILE A 19 1.48 -4.76 -9.14
CA ILE A 19 2.01 -4.02 -7.99
C ILE A 19 1.33 -2.67 -7.97
N ALA A 20 0.75 -2.32 -6.83
CA ALA A 20 0.16 -1.01 -6.62
C ALA A 20 1.00 -0.29 -5.57
N LYS A 21 1.34 0.95 -5.84
CA LYS A 21 2.24 1.72 -4.98
C LYS A 21 1.63 3.08 -4.72
N SER A 22 1.53 3.46 -3.45
CA SER A 22 1.06 4.78 -3.10
C SER A 22 2.07 5.83 -3.53
N LEU A 23 1.59 6.90 -4.14
CA LEU A 23 2.43 8.02 -4.51
C LEU A 23 2.53 9.04 -3.40
N HIS A 24 1.75 8.85 -2.34
CA HIS A 24 1.71 9.78 -1.23
C HIS A 24 2.34 9.19 0.03
N LEU A 25 2.02 7.95 0.34
CA LEU A 25 2.53 7.31 1.55
C LEU A 25 3.79 6.53 1.21
N LYS A 26 4.92 7.02 1.69
CA LYS A 26 6.21 6.46 1.36
C LYS A 26 6.33 5.02 1.87
N GLY A 27 6.72 4.13 0.97
CA GLY A 27 6.90 2.72 1.32
C GLY A 27 5.62 1.91 1.34
N CYS A 28 4.48 2.51 1.07
CA CYS A 28 3.21 1.79 1.04
C CYS A 28 3.01 1.17 -0.32
N VAL A 29 3.14 -0.15 -0.40
CA VAL A 29 3.07 -0.90 -1.64
C VAL A 29 2.34 -2.20 -1.39
N ALA A 30 1.65 -2.70 -2.42
CA ALA A 30 0.90 -3.94 -2.33
C ALA A 30 0.95 -4.67 -3.65
N GLN A 31 0.64 -5.95 -3.63
CA GLN A 31 0.59 -6.74 -4.85
C GLN A 31 -0.64 -7.62 -4.85
N GLY A 32 -1.02 -8.07 -6.03
CA GLY A 32 -2.14 -8.98 -6.20
C GLY A 32 -2.07 -9.67 -7.55
N ASP A 33 -2.86 -10.72 -7.72
CA ASP A 33 -2.91 -11.45 -8.97
C ASP A 33 -3.68 -10.69 -10.03
N THR A 34 -4.54 -9.78 -9.61
CA THR A 34 -5.28 -8.89 -10.51
C THR A 34 -5.08 -7.45 -10.08
N ARG A 35 -5.40 -6.53 -11.01
CA ARG A 35 -5.31 -5.10 -10.67
C ARG A 35 -6.18 -4.76 -9.48
N LEU A 36 -7.40 -5.30 -9.48
CA LEU A 36 -8.35 -5.00 -8.40
C LEU A 36 -7.83 -5.49 -7.06
N GLU A 37 -7.26 -6.69 -7.04
CA GLU A 37 -6.69 -7.22 -5.81
C GLU A 37 -5.55 -6.37 -5.30
N ALA A 38 -4.66 -5.93 -6.20
CA ALA A 38 -3.54 -5.08 -5.81
C ALA A 38 -4.04 -3.74 -5.24
N ILE A 39 -5.06 -3.17 -5.87
CA ILE A 39 -5.63 -1.90 -5.42
C ILE A 39 -6.30 -2.06 -4.05
N LYS A 40 -7.08 -3.11 -3.87
CA LYS A 40 -7.74 -3.36 -2.59
C LYS A 40 -6.73 -3.59 -1.48
N GLU A 41 -5.68 -4.33 -1.79
CA GLU A 41 -4.62 -4.57 -0.82
C GLU A 41 -3.90 -3.28 -0.48
N LEU A 42 -3.68 -2.43 -1.47
CA LEU A 42 -3.05 -1.14 -1.23
C LEU A 42 -3.90 -0.27 -0.31
N GLU A 43 -5.21 -0.24 -0.53
CA GLU A 43 -6.11 0.52 0.33
C GLU A 43 -6.01 0.04 1.78
N SER A 44 -6.01 -1.26 1.97
CA SER A 44 -5.88 -1.85 3.29
C SER A 44 -4.55 -1.44 3.94
N ASN A 45 -3.48 -1.50 3.15
CA ASN A 45 -2.15 -1.12 3.64
C ASN A 45 -2.07 0.37 3.96
N GLU A 46 -2.75 1.20 3.18
CA GLU A 46 -2.79 2.64 3.44
C GLU A 46 -3.47 2.93 4.78
N ILE A 47 -4.56 2.25 5.06
CA ILE A 47 -5.27 2.42 6.33
C ILE A 47 -4.38 2.01 7.48
N ALA A 48 -3.74 0.87 7.37
CA ALA A 48 -2.82 0.39 8.41
C ALA A 48 -1.64 1.35 8.59
N TRP A 49 -1.11 1.88 7.49
CA TRP A 49 -0.01 2.83 7.52
C TRP A 49 -0.41 4.10 8.28
N LEU A 50 -1.61 4.60 8.00
CA LEU A 50 -2.10 5.81 8.65
C LEU A 50 -2.37 5.58 10.14
N GLU A 51 -2.86 4.42 10.49
CA GLU A 51 -3.09 4.08 11.89
C GLU A 51 -1.77 3.99 12.66
N THR A 52 -0.78 3.36 12.04
CA THR A 52 0.55 3.26 12.66
C THR A 52 1.17 4.64 12.82
N ASP A 53 1.07 5.46 11.79
CA ASP A 53 1.61 6.82 11.84
C ASP A 53 0.95 7.62 12.96
N ARG A 54 -0.37 7.49 13.08
CA ARG A 54 -1.10 8.16 14.16
C ARG A 54 -0.62 7.71 15.52
N MET A 55 -0.39 6.41 15.69
CA MET A 55 0.10 5.89 16.96
C MET A 55 1.48 6.40 17.29
N LEU A 56 2.34 6.53 16.28
CA LEU A 56 3.69 7.05 16.49
C LEU A 56 3.68 8.53 16.85
N HIS A 57 2.64 9.25 16.42
CA HIS A 57 2.54 10.69 16.69
C HIS A 57 1.79 11.01 17.97
N ILE A 58 1.15 10.03 18.58
CA ILE A 58 0.50 10.23 19.86
C ILE A 58 1.59 10.17 20.92
N SER A 59 1.69 11.23 21.66
CA SER A 59 2.70 11.28 22.72
C SER A 59 2.28 10.36 23.86
N PRO A 60 3.05 9.36 24.14
CA PRO A 60 2.68 8.49 25.24
C PRO A 60 3.02 9.06 26.57
N SER A 61 3.76 10.08 26.58
CA SER A 61 4.07 10.53 27.83
C SER A 61 3.32 11.61 28.12
N ASN A 62 3.10 11.56 27.84
CA ASN A 62 2.71 12.44 28.19
C ASN A 62 2.84 12.36 29.05
#